data_51a8fc0a57f73ecfa8fb7b9cdd0ac442
#
_entry.id   51a8fc0a57f73ecfa8fb7b9cdd0ac442
#
_cell.length_a   1.000
_cell.length_b   1.000
_cell.length_c   1.000
_cell.angle_alpha   90.00
_cell.angle_beta   90.00
_cell.angle_gamma   90.00
#
_symmetry.space_group_name_H-M   'P 1'
#
loop_
_entity.id
_entity.type
_entity.pdbx_description
1 polymer ?
#
loop_
_entity_poly.entity_id
_entity_poly.type
_entity_poly.pdbx_seq_one_letter_code
_entity_poly.pdbx_strand_id
1 'polypeptide(L)'
;YASGDDGVNGVTKSFHETVIIPLPKNKIAFVLEKRDEKNELKEFFRTLIDPNSIYVIKDKVSDASVEILKPVNNGDPHKKVDIVILAEGYTKSEKEKFENDLNRFVGYFFEQEPYKSQKNDFNIYGVFKPSEESGTDLPGADIFVNTELNTTFWSLGSERYLMTEDNLSMRNLAAFVPYDAIYIQVNHPRYGGGGIYNQYCTYTTDNQFAKYLFTHEFGHSFTGLADEYYTSDVAYNDFFKPTVEPVEP
;
A
#
# COMPACT_ATOMS: atom_id res chain seq x y z
N TYR A 1 11.90 -7.01 -11.96
CA TYR A 1 10.77 -7.91 -12.24
C TYR A 1 10.62 -8.07 -13.75
N ALA A 2 11.11 -9.18 -14.28
CA ALA A 2 11.12 -9.43 -15.72
C ALA A 2 10.10 -10.52 -16.13
N SER A 3 8.98 -10.61 -15.44
CA SER A 3 7.97 -11.64 -15.72
C SER A 3 6.86 -11.20 -16.67
N GLY A 4 6.85 -9.91 -17.07
CA GLY A 4 5.89 -9.41 -18.06
C GLY A 4 6.47 -9.39 -19.47
N ASP A 5 5.61 -9.22 -20.47
CA ASP A 5 5.98 -9.14 -21.90
C ASP A 5 7.06 -8.08 -22.18
N ASP A 6 7.05 -6.97 -21.46
CA ASP A 6 8.06 -5.92 -21.56
C ASP A 6 9.46 -6.42 -21.15
N GLY A 7 9.55 -7.19 -20.06
CA GLY A 7 10.80 -7.77 -19.61
C GLY A 7 11.36 -8.80 -20.61
N VAL A 8 10.48 -9.63 -21.18
CA VAL A 8 10.83 -10.61 -22.21
C VAL A 8 11.31 -9.91 -23.49
N ASN A 9 10.69 -8.80 -23.87
CA ASN A 9 11.00 -8.02 -25.06
C ASN A 9 12.16 -7.03 -24.84
N GLY A 10 12.76 -6.98 -23.65
CA GLY A 10 13.88 -6.10 -23.33
C GLY A 10 13.50 -4.61 -23.27
N VAL A 11 12.25 -4.28 -22.97
CA VAL A 11 11.79 -2.91 -22.83
C VAL A 11 12.34 -2.32 -21.52
N THR A 12 13.03 -1.18 -21.61
CA THR A 12 13.51 -0.44 -20.44
C THR A 12 12.46 0.53 -19.97
N LYS A 13 12.03 0.43 -18.71
CA LYS A 13 11.10 1.35 -18.05
C LYS A 13 11.73 1.92 -16.79
N SER A 14 11.31 3.13 -16.41
CA SER A 14 11.62 3.72 -15.12
C SER A 14 10.40 3.61 -14.22
N PHE A 15 10.62 3.18 -12.98
CA PHE A 15 9.59 3.10 -11.94
C PHE A 15 9.98 4.03 -10.80
N HIS A 16 9.00 4.77 -10.30
CA HIS A 16 9.17 5.57 -9.09
C HIS A 16 8.85 4.70 -7.88
N GLU A 17 9.89 4.31 -7.15
CA GLU A 17 9.75 3.48 -5.95
C GLU A 17 10.30 4.20 -4.72
N THR A 18 9.75 3.85 -3.56
CA THR A 18 10.19 4.35 -2.26
C THR A 18 10.49 3.19 -1.33
N VAL A 19 11.44 3.38 -0.42
CA VAL A 19 11.76 2.39 0.60
C VAL A 19 11.68 3.02 1.99
N ILE A 20 11.26 2.23 2.97
CA ILE A 20 11.30 2.60 4.38
C ILE A 20 12.61 2.08 4.96
N ILE A 21 13.31 2.95 5.67
CA ILE A 21 14.48 2.55 6.46
C ILE A 21 14.31 3.03 7.91
N PRO A 22 14.88 2.35 8.89
CA PRO A 22 14.92 2.87 10.25
C PRO A 22 15.58 4.26 10.28
N LEU A 23 15.03 5.18 11.09
CA LEU A 23 15.58 6.54 11.20
C LEU A 23 17.04 6.50 11.66
N PRO A 24 18.00 6.89 10.82
CA PRO A 24 19.41 6.82 11.18
C PRO A 24 19.77 7.91 12.19
N LYS A 25 20.51 7.56 13.25
CA LYS A 25 21.08 8.51 14.23
C LYS A 25 22.37 9.15 13.75
N ASN A 26 23.10 8.48 12.89
CA ASN A 26 24.38 8.89 12.31
C ASN A 26 24.35 8.72 10.80
N LYS A 27 25.38 9.21 10.11
CA LYS A 27 25.57 8.94 8.67
C LYS A 27 25.61 7.44 8.42
N ILE A 28 24.85 7.00 7.43
CA ILE A 28 24.82 5.61 6.96
C ILE A 28 25.08 5.54 5.46
N ALA A 29 25.53 4.38 5.00
CA ALA A 29 25.53 4.04 3.59
C ALA A 29 24.22 3.28 3.29
N PHE A 30 23.42 3.80 2.35
CA PHE A 30 22.32 3.08 1.76
C PHE A 30 22.84 2.37 0.51
N VAL A 31 22.64 1.06 0.45
CA VAL A 31 23.17 0.20 -0.62
C VAL A 31 22.04 -0.58 -1.24
N LEU A 32 21.94 -0.58 -2.57
CA LEU A 32 21.08 -1.48 -3.32
C LEU A 32 21.92 -2.58 -3.95
N GLU A 33 21.46 -3.81 -3.77
CA GLU A 33 22.12 -4.99 -4.31
C GLU A 33 21.13 -5.78 -5.20
N LYS A 34 21.62 -6.38 -6.24
CA LYS A 34 20.87 -7.31 -7.07
C LYS A 34 21.55 -8.66 -7.12
N ARG A 35 20.79 -9.74 -7.33
CA ARG A 35 21.35 -11.06 -7.54
C ARG A 35 21.87 -11.19 -8.97
N ASP A 36 23.06 -11.74 -9.09
CA ASP A 36 23.62 -12.13 -10.38
C ASP A 36 23.14 -13.53 -10.82
N GLU A 37 23.63 -14.01 -11.96
CA GLU A 37 23.29 -15.33 -12.53
C GLU A 37 23.67 -16.51 -11.60
N LYS A 38 24.58 -16.30 -10.65
CA LYS A 38 24.99 -17.27 -9.63
C LYS A 38 24.23 -17.14 -8.32
N ASN A 39 23.18 -16.28 -8.31
CA ASN A 39 22.39 -15.95 -7.13
C ASN A 39 23.18 -15.24 -6.02
N GLU A 40 24.32 -14.61 -6.34
CA GLU A 40 25.12 -13.81 -5.43
C GLU A 40 24.66 -12.34 -5.43
N LEU A 41 24.57 -11.72 -4.26
CA LEU A 41 24.25 -10.29 -4.14
C LEU A 41 25.44 -9.45 -4.62
N LYS A 42 25.17 -8.55 -5.54
CA LYS A 42 26.14 -7.59 -6.08
C LYS A 42 25.60 -6.17 -5.93
N GLU A 43 26.41 -5.33 -5.32
CA GLU A 43 26.12 -3.90 -5.21
C GLU A 43 26.01 -3.27 -6.62
N PHE A 44 24.94 -2.51 -6.87
CA PHE A 44 24.80 -1.74 -8.10
C PHE A 44 24.53 -0.26 -7.83
N PHE A 45 24.19 0.12 -6.59
CA PHE A 45 24.01 1.49 -6.20
C PHE A 45 24.42 1.71 -4.74
N ARG A 46 25.05 2.84 -4.45
CA ARG A 46 25.41 3.28 -3.09
C ARG A 46 25.25 4.78 -2.96
N THR A 47 24.65 5.22 -1.87
CA THR A 47 24.60 6.62 -1.51
C THR A 47 24.79 6.79 0.01
N LEU A 48 25.25 7.96 0.43
CA LEU A 48 25.37 8.30 1.85
C LEU A 48 24.16 9.12 2.29
N ILE A 49 23.54 8.70 3.37
CA ILE A 49 22.44 9.42 4.01
C ILE A 49 22.98 10.05 5.30
N ASP A 50 22.97 11.38 5.34
CA ASP A 50 23.27 12.16 6.54
C ASP A 50 21.95 12.67 7.12
N PRO A 51 21.49 12.21 8.29
CA PRO A 51 20.24 12.66 8.89
C PRO A 51 20.20 14.16 9.23
N ASN A 52 21.37 14.82 9.23
CA ASN A 52 21.49 16.27 9.44
C ASN A 52 21.63 17.06 8.13
N SER A 53 21.53 16.40 6.98
CA SER A 53 21.57 17.07 5.68
C SER A 53 20.35 17.97 5.49
N ILE A 54 20.54 19.07 4.76
CA ILE A 54 19.44 19.95 4.32
C ILE A 54 18.44 19.25 3.38
N TYR A 55 18.84 18.15 2.77
CA TYR A 55 17.96 17.33 1.90
C TYR A 55 17.04 16.38 2.69
N VAL A 56 17.22 16.29 4.00
CA VAL A 56 16.32 15.52 4.87
C VAL A 56 15.22 16.46 5.34
N ILE A 57 14.02 16.28 4.81
CA ILE A 57 12.84 17.05 5.18
C ILE A 57 12.42 16.62 6.58
N LYS A 58 12.35 17.59 7.50
CA LYS A 58 11.92 17.39 8.90
C LYS A 58 10.69 18.19 9.25
N ASP A 59 10.13 18.89 8.26
CA ASP A 59 8.94 19.71 8.45
C ASP A 59 7.73 18.82 8.70
N LYS A 60 6.84 19.30 9.58
CA LYS A 60 5.57 18.63 9.78
C LYS A 60 4.69 18.85 8.56
N VAL A 61 4.17 17.77 8.01
CA VAL A 61 3.13 17.86 6.99
C VAL A 61 1.86 18.50 7.57
N SER A 62 1.22 19.35 6.79
CA SER A 62 -0.06 19.97 7.15
C SER A 62 -0.92 20.12 5.91
N ASP A 63 -2.15 19.66 5.99
CA ASP A 63 -3.19 19.84 5.00
C ASP A 63 -4.52 19.90 5.75
N ALA A 64 -5.27 20.98 5.55
CA ALA A 64 -6.53 21.21 6.26
C ALA A 64 -7.65 20.24 5.86
N SER A 65 -7.51 19.54 4.75
CA SER A 65 -8.46 18.52 4.28
C SER A 65 -8.21 17.15 4.90
N VAL A 66 -7.04 16.95 5.55
CA VAL A 66 -6.66 15.68 6.16
C VAL A 66 -7.17 15.59 7.59
N GLU A 67 -7.83 14.49 7.90
CA GLU A 67 -8.29 14.17 9.25
C GLU A 67 -7.64 12.86 9.74
N ILE A 68 -7.23 12.85 11.01
CA ILE A 68 -6.54 11.71 11.63
C ILE A 68 -7.45 11.06 12.66
N LEU A 69 -7.66 9.76 12.52
CA LEU A 69 -8.37 8.90 13.46
C LEU A 69 -7.35 8.01 14.20
N LYS A 70 -7.65 7.65 15.43
CA LYS A 70 -6.79 6.81 16.27
C LYS A 70 -7.59 5.69 16.92
N PRO A 71 -8.04 4.70 16.15
CA PRO A 71 -8.84 3.60 16.70
C PRO A 71 -8.07 2.78 17.74
N VAL A 72 -6.73 2.74 17.64
CA VAL A 72 -5.87 2.06 18.63
C VAL A 72 -4.68 2.95 18.97
N ASN A 73 -4.50 3.24 20.25
CA ASN A 73 -3.39 4.05 20.75
C ASN A 73 -2.87 3.44 22.07
N ASN A 74 -1.89 2.56 21.98
CA ASN A 74 -1.33 1.81 23.10
C ASN A 74 -0.01 2.39 23.62
N GLY A 75 0.42 3.55 23.11
CA GLY A 75 1.53 4.30 23.66
C GLY A 75 2.54 4.82 22.65
N ASP A 76 3.79 4.98 23.15
CA ASP A 76 4.89 5.61 22.40
C ASP A 76 5.20 4.88 21.09
N PRO A 77 5.11 5.56 19.92
CA PRO A 77 5.42 4.97 18.61
C PRO A 77 6.80 4.31 18.53
N HIS A 78 7.80 4.80 19.28
CA HIS A 78 9.13 4.17 19.30
C HIS A 78 9.18 2.79 19.98
N LYS A 79 8.05 2.32 20.53
CA LYS A 79 7.93 1.05 21.28
C LYS A 79 6.78 0.19 20.79
N LYS A 80 6.11 0.59 19.75
CA LYS A 80 4.94 -0.07 19.18
C LYS A 80 5.14 -0.29 17.68
N VAL A 81 4.36 -1.17 17.11
CA VAL A 81 4.19 -1.26 15.67
C VAL A 81 3.09 -0.29 15.28
N ASP A 82 3.44 0.70 14.50
CA ASP A 82 2.52 1.73 14.05
C ASP A 82 1.98 1.38 12.65
N ILE A 83 0.69 1.14 12.56
CA ILE A 83 0.00 0.87 11.29
C ILE A 83 -0.78 2.11 10.89
N VAL A 84 -0.58 2.58 9.67
CA VAL A 84 -1.42 3.62 9.08
C VAL A 84 -2.35 3.01 8.03
N ILE A 85 -3.62 3.37 8.08
CA ILE A 85 -4.66 2.99 7.11
C ILE A 85 -5.11 4.26 6.39
N LEU A 86 -4.81 4.34 5.11
CA LEU A 86 -5.10 5.47 4.23
C LEU A 86 -6.46 5.28 3.56
N ALA A 87 -7.27 6.32 3.52
CA ALA A 87 -8.52 6.33 2.79
C ALA A 87 -8.28 6.46 1.29
N GLU A 88 -8.91 5.59 0.49
CA GLU A 88 -8.88 5.66 -0.96
C GLU A 88 -10.27 5.46 -1.57
N GLY A 89 -10.65 6.35 -2.48
CA GLY A 89 -11.96 6.31 -3.12
C GLY A 89 -13.14 6.63 -2.19
N TYR A 90 -12.90 7.32 -1.09
CA TYR A 90 -13.95 7.87 -0.24
C TYR A 90 -14.07 9.36 -0.48
N THR A 91 -15.22 9.80 -0.92
CA THR A 91 -15.56 11.23 -1.04
C THR A 91 -15.76 11.86 0.34
N LYS A 92 -15.84 13.18 0.38
CA LYS A 92 -16.11 13.90 1.64
C LYS A 92 -17.42 13.46 2.33
N SER A 93 -18.44 13.10 1.56
CA SER A 93 -19.71 12.59 2.09
C SER A 93 -19.63 11.16 2.62
N GLU A 94 -18.59 10.41 2.27
CA GLU A 94 -18.38 9.02 2.69
C GLU A 94 -17.40 8.89 3.87
N LYS A 95 -17.08 9.99 4.53
CA LYS A 95 -16.20 9.97 5.70
C LYS A 95 -16.69 9.01 6.79
N GLU A 96 -17.98 9.05 7.13
CA GLU A 96 -18.55 8.14 8.13
C GLU A 96 -18.42 6.67 7.71
N LYS A 97 -18.55 6.39 6.40
CA LYS A 97 -18.29 5.05 5.87
C LYS A 97 -16.84 4.63 6.09
N PHE A 98 -15.88 5.51 5.80
CA PHE A 98 -14.47 5.23 6.06
C PHE A 98 -14.21 4.91 7.54
N GLU A 99 -14.77 5.71 8.46
CA GLU A 99 -14.62 5.49 9.90
C GLU A 99 -15.20 4.14 10.35
N ASN A 100 -16.37 3.78 9.84
CA ASN A 100 -17.03 2.51 10.13
C ASN A 100 -16.23 1.32 9.58
N ASP A 101 -15.75 1.43 8.35
CA ASP A 101 -14.89 0.43 7.73
C ASP A 101 -13.57 0.27 8.51
N LEU A 102 -12.89 1.37 8.82
CA LEU A 102 -11.67 1.37 9.61
C LEU A 102 -11.85 0.61 10.93
N ASN A 103 -12.88 0.93 11.71
CA ASN A 103 -13.15 0.27 12.98
C ASN A 103 -13.48 -1.21 12.81
N ARG A 104 -14.21 -1.57 11.77
CA ARG A 104 -14.54 -2.96 11.43
C ARG A 104 -13.30 -3.79 11.12
N PHE A 105 -12.38 -3.26 10.30
CA PHE A 105 -11.15 -3.95 9.93
C PHE A 105 -10.15 -4.04 11.08
N VAL A 106 -10.05 -3.02 11.91
CA VAL A 106 -9.29 -3.09 13.17
C VAL A 106 -9.82 -4.20 14.08
N GLY A 107 -11.14 -4.38 14.13
CA GLY A 107 -11.76 -5.52 14.82
C GLY A 107 -11.30 -6.85 14.23
N TYR A 108 -11.36 -7.02 12.93
CA TYR A 108 -10.93 -8.24 12.24
C TYR A 108 -9.45 -8.56 12.44
N PHE A 109 -8.58 -7.54 12.44
CA PHE A 109 -7.15 -7.70 12.67
C PHE A 109 -6.86 -8.38 14.02
N PHE A 110 -7.53 -7.91 15.08
CA PHE A 110 -7.33 -8.46 16.42
C PHE A 110 -8.17 -9.71 16.74
N GLU A 111 -8.88 -10.27 15.78
CA GLU A 111 -9.45 -11.60 15.90
C GLU A 111 -8.45 -12.72 15.51
N GLN A 112 -7.39 -12.37 14.78
CA GLN A 112 -6.39 -13.29 14.24
C GLN A 112 -5.13 -13.35 15.12
N GLU A 113 -4.59 -14.55 15.35
CA GLU A 113 -3.25 -14.70 15.94
C GLU A 113 -2.18 -14.47 14.86
N PRO A 114 -1.04 -13.89 15.20
CA PRO A 114 -0.56 -13.49 16.54
C PRO A 114 -1.05 -12.09 17.00
N TYR A 115 -1.76 -11.36 16.16
CA TYR A 115 -2.16 -9.97 16.44
C TYR A 115 -3.10 -9.84 17.64
N LYS A 116 -3.95 -10.86 17.85
CA LYS A 116 -4.86 -10.91 18.98
C LYS A 116 -4.12 -10.92 20.32
N SER A 117 -3.15 -11.81 20.48
CA SER A 117 -2.36 -11.92 21.71
C SER A 117 -1.40 -10.76 21.90
N GLN A 118 -0.97 -10.08 20.82
CA GLN A 118 -0.05 -8.94 20.80
C GLN A 118 -0.76 -7.60 20.62
N LYS A 119 -2.07 -7.53 20.86
CA LYS A 119 -2.88 -6.33 20.61
C LYS A 119 -2.31 -5.05 21.23
N ASN A 120 -1.69 -5.17 22.40
CA ASN A 120 -1.10 -4.02 23.10
C ASN A 120 0.20 -3.50 22.49
N ASP A 121 0.77 -4.21 21.52
CA ASP A 121 2.03 -3.82 20.86
C ASP A 121 1.81 -3.03 19.58
N PHE A 122 0.56 -2.73 19.25
CA PHE A 122 0.18 -1.97 18.06
C PHE A 122 -0.42 -0.61 18.41
N ASN A 123 -0.11 0.40 17.61
CA ASN A 123 -0.95 1.57 17.38
C ASN A 123 -1.54 1.48 15.97
N ILE A 124 -2.76 1.96 15.77
CA ILE A 124 -3.40 2.02 14.44
C ILE A 124 -3.96 3.41 14.23
N TYR A 125 -3.63 4.00 13.10
CA TYR A 125 -4.08 5.31 12.67
C TYR A 125 -4.89 5.18 11.38
N GLY A 126 -6.00 5.92 11.29
CA GLY A 126 -6.67 6.17 10.04
C GLY A 126 -6.32 7.57 9.54
N VAL A 127 -5.97 7.71 8.29
CA VAL A 127 -5.75 9.02 7.66
C VAL A 127 -6.77 9.17 6.54
N PHE A 128 -7.70 10.09 6.76
CA PHE A 128 -8.74 10.43 5.81
C PHE A 128 -8.37 11.71 5.07
N LYS A 129 -8.29 11.60 3.75
CA LYS A 129 -8.32 12.72 2.81
C LYS A 129 -9.35 12.38 1.76
N PRO A 130 -10.34 13.25 1.51
CA PRO A 130 -11.42 12.91 0.59
C PRO A 130 -10.92 12.85 -0.85
N SER A 131 -11.24 11.77 -1.55
CA SER A 131 -11.13 11.68 -3.00
C SER A 131 -12.20 12.57 -3.68
N GLU A 132 -11.96 12.99 -4.91
CA GLU A 132 -12.94 13.75 -5.68
C GLU A 132 -14.11 12.85 -6.09
N GLU A 133 -13.81 11.59 -6.45
CA GLU A 133 -14.78 10.58 -6.84
C GLU A 133 -14.70 9.34 -5.94
N SER A 134 -15.80 8.58 -5.91
CA SER A 134 -15.91 7.36 -5.10
C SER A 134 -15.43 6.15 -5.90
N GLY A 135 -14.73 5.22 -5.23
CA GLY A 135 -14.31 3.96 -5.82
C GLY A 135 -12.83 3.93 -6.22
N THR A 136 -12.52 3.23 -7.27
CA THR A 136 -11.17 3.03 -7.83
C THR A 136 -11.28 2.67 -9.30
N ASP A 137 -10.20 2.81 -10.05
CA ASP A 137 -10.15 2.45 -11.45
C ASP A 137 -10.46 0.97 -11.69
N LEU A 138 -11.30 0.73 -12.69
CA LEU A 138 -11.68 -0.60 -13.14
C LEU A 138 -11.52 -0.69 -14.67
N PRO A 139 -10.29 -0.79 -15.19
CA PRO A 139 -10.00 -0.75 -16.63
C PRO A 139 -10.76 -1.77 -17.46
N GLY A 140 -11.07 -2.95 -16.90
CA GLY A 140 -11.86 -3.96 -17.58
C GLY A 140 -13.34 -3.61 -17.77
N ALA A 141 -13.84 -2.56 -17.11
CA ALA A 141 -15.18 -2.02 -17.27
C ALA A 141 -15.17 -0.60 -17.88
N ASP A 142 -13.99 -0.12 -18.32
CA ASP A 142 -13.81 1.24 -18.85
C ASP A 142 -14.24 2.33 -17.84
N ILE A 143 -13.93 2.09 -16.55
CA ILE A 143 -14.22 3.00 -15.45
C ILE A 143 -12.90 3.56 -14.94
N PHE A 144 -12.79 4.88 -14.95
CA PHE A 144 -11.67 5.64 -14.41
C PHE A 144 -12.22 6.74 -13.52
N VAL A 145 -11.65 6.90 -12.32
CA VAL A 145 -12.13 7.81 -11.29
C VAL A 145 -10.96 8.59 -10.67
N ASN A 146 -11.18 9.86 -10.38
CA ASN A 146 -10.18 10.71 -9.78
C ASN A 146 -10.16 10.52 -8.26
N THR A 147 -9.16 9.77 -7.78
CA THR A 147 -9.02 9.43 -6.37
C THR A 147 -7.69 9.91 -5.80
N GLU A 148 -7.57 9.95 -4.47
CA GLU A 148 -6.40 10.53 -3.77
C GLU A 148 -5.10 9.76 -4.00
N LEU A 149 -5.17 8.43 -4.15
CA LEU A 149 -4.02 7.55 -4.27
C LEU A 149 -3.94 6.82 -5.61
N ASN A 150 -4.85 7.11 -6.53
CA ASN A 150 -4.84 6.55 -7.89
C ASN A 150 -4.72 5.01 -7.91
N THR A 151 -5.48 4.32 -7.07
CA THR A 151 -5.47 2.86 -7.10
C THR A 151 -6.21 2.33 -8.33
N THR A 152 -5.70 1.25 -8.90
CA THR A 152 -6.30 0.62 -10.08
C THR A 152 -6.26 -0.90 -9.98
N PHE A 153 -7.32 -1.54 -10.45
CA PHE A 153 -7.31 -2.97 -10.77
C PHE A 153 -6.43 -3.24 -12.01
N TRP A 154 -6.19 -4.48 -12.34
CA TRP A 154 -5.28 -4.92 -13.42
C TRP A 154 -3.81 -4.56 -13.21
N SER A 155 -3.44 -4.16 -12.01
CA SER A 155 -2.03 -3.98 -11.68
C SER A 155 -1.23 -5.26 -11.93
N LEU A 156 0.00 -5.11 -12.41
CA LEU A 156 0.88 -6.23 -12.74
C LEU A 156 0.29 -7.26 -13.74
N GLY A 157 -0.67 -6.84 -14.55
CA GLY A 157 -1.30 -7.68 -15.58
C GLY A 157 -2.27 -8.74 -15.02
N SER A 158 -2.78 -8.57 -13.81
CA SER A 158 -3.77 -9.46 -13.22
C SER A 158 -5.02 -8.71 -12.78
N GLU A 159 -6.17 -9.17 -13.22
CA GLU A 159 -7.47 -8.56 -13.00
C GLU A 159 -7.80 -8.27 -11.52
N ARG A 160 -7.34 -9.09 -10.62
CA ARG A 160 -7.62 -8.99 -9.17
C ARG A 160 -6.62 -8.14 -8.39
N TYR A 161 -5.45 -7.87 -8.95
CA TYR A 161 -4.47 -7.04 -8.28
C TYR A 161 -4.91 -5.58 -8.31
N LEU A 162 -5.05 -5.03 -7.11
CA LEU A 162 -5.44 -3.65 -6.87
C LEU A 162 -4.28 -2.94 -6.19
N MET A 163 -3.63 -2.03 -6.90
CA MET A 163 -2.40 -1.38 -6.42
C MET A 163 -2.37 0.08 -6.85
N THR A 164 -1.39 0.81 -6.36
CA THR A 164 -1.07 2.15 -6.86
C THR A 164 0.40 2.24 -7.27
N GLU A 165 0.67 2.99 -8.33
CA GLU A 165 2.03 3.42 -8.68
C GLU A 165 2.36 4.82 -8.14
N ASP A 166 1.38 5.52 -7.54
CA ASP A 166 1.57 6.85 -6.95
C ASP A 166 2.18 6.76 -5.54
N ASN A 167 3.44 6.35 -5.51
CA ASN A 167 4.19 6.26 -4.26
C ASN A 167 4.35 7.61 -3.56
N LEU A 168 4.33 8.71 -4.31
CA LEU A 168 4.50 10.04 -3.73
C LEU A 168 3.28 10.45 -2.91
N SER A 169 2.07 10.38 -3.49
CA SER A 169 0.83 10.70 -2.79
C SER A 169 0.63 9.78 -1.58
N MET A 170 0.87 8.48 -1.74
CA MET A 170 0.80 7.51 -0.65
C MET A 170 1.73 7.88 0.51
N ARG A 171 3.01 8.18 0.25
CA ARG A 171 3.98 8.54 1.30
C ARG A 171 3.67 9.90 1.93
N ASN A 172 3.24 10.87 1.15
CA ASN A 172 2.83 12.18 1.65
C ASN A 172 1.64 12.05 2.60
N LEU A 173 0.65 11.23 2.24
CA LEU A 173 -0.52 11.02 3.10
C LEU A 173 -0.16 10.20 4.35
N ALA A 174 0.67 9.18 4.24
CA ALA A 174 1.14 8.42 5.41
C ALA A 174 1.96 9.25 6.40
N ALA A 175 2.68 10.27 5.93
CA ALA A 175 3.55 11.11 6.75
C ALA A 175 2.82 11.98 7.79
N PHE A 176 1.49 12.02 7.79
CA PHE A 176 0.70 12.71 8.83
C PHE A 176 0.76 12.01 10.20
N VAL A 177 1.14 10.74 10.25
CA VAL A 177 1.23 9.94 11.46
C VAL A 177 2.51 9.10 11.47
N PRO A 178 2.97 8.62 12.63
CA PRO A 178 4.01 7.58 12.67
C PRO A 178 3.51 6.30 11.99
N TYR A 179 4.39 5.60 11.26
CA TYR A 179 4.04 4.32 10.65
C TYR A 179 5.25 3.42 10.40
N ASP A 180 5.06 2.12 10.62
CA ASP A 180 5.94 1.03 10.22
C ASP A 180 5.34 0.24 9.05
N ALA A 181 4.03 0.26 8.91
CA ALA A 181 3.31 -0.39 7.84
C ALA A 181 2.18 0.49 7.29
N ILE A 182 1.93 0.40 5.99
CA ILE A 182 0.89 1.15 5.29
C ILE A 182 -0.15 0.18 4.73
N TYR A 183 -1.41 0.45 5.06
CA TYR A 183 -2.57 -0.07 4.37
C TYR A 183 -3.23 1.01 3.52
N ILE A 184 -3.76 0.63 2.37
CA ILE A 184 -4.68 1.45 1.58
C ILE A 184 -6.05 0.77 1.62
N GLN A 185 -7.00 1.42 2.27
CA GLN A 185 -8.38 0.97 2.40
C GLN A 185 -9.19 1.53 1.23
N VAL A 186 -9.59 0.66 0.29
CA VAL A 186 -10.23 1.05 -0.96
C VAL A 186 -11.75 0.85 -0.89
N ASN A 187 -12.50 1.92 -1.12
CA ASN A 187 -13.95 1.94 -1.12
C ASN A 187 -14.52 1.29 -2.39
N HIS A 188 -14.54 -0.05 -2.45
CA HIS A 188 -15.03 -0.76 -3.62
C HIS A 188 -15.60 -2.15 -3.27
N PRO A 189 -16.70 -2.61 -3.93
CA PRO A 189 -17.33 -3.91 -3.67
C PRO A 189 -16.64 -5.10 -4.38
N ARG A 190 -15.82 -4.86 -5.40
CA ARG A 190 -15.13 -5.93 -6.11
C ARG A 190 -14.01 -6.50 -5.25
N TYR A 191 -13.83 -7.84 -5.30
CA TYR A 191 -12.68 -8.49 -4.68
C TYR A 191 -11.38 -8.01 -5.33
N GLY A 192 -10.44 -7.55 -4.52
CA GLY A 192 -9.11 -7.14 -4.96
C GLY A 192 -8.26 -6.61 -3.81
N GLY A 193 -6.98 -6.80 -3.97
CA GLY A 193 -5.96 -6.37 -3.04
C GLY A 193 -4.58 -6.66 -3.59
N GLY A 194 -3.58 -6.42 -2.80
CA GLY A 194 -2.19 -6.71 -3.09
C GLY A 194 -1.29 -6.27 -1.95
N GLY A 195 -0.21 -6.99 -1.73
CA GLY A 195 0.77 -6.66 -0.70
C GLY A 195 2.19 -6.70 -1.26
N ILE A 196 2.93 -5.60 -1.11
CA ILE A 196 4.35 -5.52 -1.48
C ILE A 196 5.17 -5.43 -0.20
N TYR A 197 6.09 -6.38 -0.03
CA TYR A 197 6.94 -6.45 1.15
C TYR A 197 7.67 -5.13 1.42
N ASN A 198 7.58 -4.68 2.68
CA ASN A 198 8.17 -3.44 3.17
C ASN A 198 7.74 -2.17 2.40
N GLN A 199 6.58 -2.20 1.75
CA GLN A 199 6.09 -1.04 1.00
C GLN A 199 4.68 -0.65 1.42
N TYR A 200 3.65 -1.41 1.03
CA TYR A 200 2.25 -1.22 1.43
C TYR A 200 1.41 -2.44 1.07
N CYS A 201 0.19 -2.46 1.56
CA CYS A 201 -0.85 -3.36 1.07
C CYS A 201 -2.18 -2.63 0.85
N THR A 202 -2.99 -3.21 -0.04
CA THR A 202 -4.31 -2.71 -0.39
C THR A 202 -5.37 -3.76 -0.11
N TYR A 203 -6.59 -3.34 0.13
CA TYR A 203 -7.76 -4.20 0.22
C TYR A 203 -9.04 -3.43 -0.07
N THR A 204 -10.01 -4.11 -0.67
CA THR A 204 -11.36 -3.57 -0.86
C THR A 204 -12.25 -3.87 0.34
N THR A 205 -13.17 -2.95 0.67
CA THR A 205 -13.92 -3.00 1.93
C THR A 205 -15.25 -3.74 1.88
N ASP A 206 -15.94 -3.74 0.73
CA ASP A 206 -17.36 -4.14 0.66
C ASP A 206 -17.60 -5.53 0.06
N ASN A 207 -16.53 -6.34 -0.02
CA ASN A 207 -16.65 -7.68 -0.54
C ASN A 207 -16.74 -8.73 0.60
N GLN A 208 -17.39 -9.85 0.32
CA GLN A 208 -17.62 -10.88 1.34
C GLN A 208 -16.33 -11.53 1.90
N PHE A 209 -15.22 -11.45 1.17
CA PHE A 209 -13.91 -11.97 1.57
C PHE A 209 -12.97 -10.91 2.13
N ALA A 210 -13.43 -9.68 2.29
CA ALA A 210 -12.61 -8.55 2.73
C ALA A 210 -11.88 -8.81 4.05
N LYS A 211 -12.52 -9.52 4.99
CA LYS A 211 -11.90 -9.91 6.26
C LYS A 211 -10.65 -10.78 6.07
N TYR A 212 -10.72 -11.77 5.18
CA TYR A 212 -9.59 -12.64 4.84
C TYR A 212 -8.50 -11.85 4.12
N LEU A 213 -8.91 -11.11 3.09
CA LEU A 213 -8.03 -10.31 2.26
C LEU A 213 -7.17 -9.35 3.07
N PHE A 214 -7.78 -8.65 4.04
CA PHE A 214 -7.08 -7.72 4.92
C PHE A 214 -5.88 -8.36 5.63
N THR A 215 -6.06 -9.50 6.27
CA THR A 215 -4.98 -10.18 7.00
C THR A 215 -3.97 -10.82 6.06
N HIS A 216 -4.43 -11.36 4.93
CA HIS A 216 -3.60 -12.01 3.91
C HIS A 216 -2.60 -11.02 3.30
N GLU A 217 -3.05 -9.87 2.83
CA GLU A 217 -2.18 -8.86 2.22
C GLU A 217 -1.19 -8.25 3.23
N PHE A 218 -1.57 -8.19 4.51
CA PHE A 218 -0.62 -7.80 5.56
C PHE A 218 0.50 -8.82 5.75
N GLY A 219 0.19 -10.10 5.63
CA GLY A 219 1.20 -11.16 5.63
C GLY A 219 2.28 -10.93 4.57
N HIS A 220 1.90 -10.52 3.37
CA HIS A 220 2.85 -10.17 2.33
C HIS A 220 3.64 -8.90 2.65
N SER A 221 2.95 -7.81 2.97
CA SER A 221 3.59 -6.49 3.08
C SER A 221 4.44 -6.31 4.34
N PHE A 222 4.01 -6.85 5.47
CA PHE A 222 4.68 -6.67 6.75
C PHE A 222 5.69 -7.77 7.06
N THR A 223 5.37 -9.03 6.75
CA THR A 223 6.22 -10.18 7.12
C THR A 223 6.93 -10.84 5.93
N GLY A 224 6.59 -10.47 4.71
CA GLY A 224 7.20 -11.04 3.49
C GLY A 224 6.82 -12.49 3.24
N LEU A 225 5.66 -12.94 3.74
CA LEU A 225 5.16 -14.27 3.47
C LEU A 225 4.78 -14.41 1.99
N ALA A 226 5.05 -15.56 1.40
CA ALA A 226 4.62 -15.91 0.06
C ALA A 226 3.26 -16.63 0.11
N ASP A 227 2.56 -16.62 -1.04
CA ASP A 227 1.37 -17.44 -1.21
C ASP A 227 1.70 -18.92 -1.16
N GLU A 228 0.88 -19.70 -0.45
CA GLU A 228 1.01 -21.15 -0.35
C GLU A 228 -0.07 -21.90 -1.16
N TYR A 229 -0.73 -21.23 -2.09
CA TYR A 229 -1.70 -21.85 -2.97
C TYR A 229 -1.16 -22.03 -4.39
N TYR A 230 -1.67 -23.04 -5.08
CA TYR A 230 -1.34 -23.26 -6.48
C TYR A 230 -2.14 -22.31 -7.36
N THR A 231 -1.46 -21.71 -8.32
CA THR A 231 -2.06 -20.97 -9.40
C THR A 231 -2.62 -21.94 -10.43
N SER A 232 -3.87 -21.77 -10.83
CA SER A 232 -4.45 -22.48 -11.98
C SER A 232 -4.73 -21.49 -13.10
N ASP A 233 -4.68 -21.95 -14.34
CA ASP A 233 -5.01 -21.12 -15.52
C ASP A 233 -6.38 -20.44 -15.39
N VAL A 234 -7.34 -21.12 -14.76
CA VAL A 234 -8.68 -20.58 -14.50
C VAL A 234 -8.67 -19.40 -13.52
N ALA A 235 -7.74 -19.39 -12.56
CA ALA A 235 -7.65 -18.31 -11.58
C ALA A 235 -6.94 -17.06 -12.12
N TYR A 236 -6.24 -17.18 -13.25
CA TYR A 236 -5.44 -16.11 -13.85
C TYR A 236 -5.89 -15.68 -15.24
N ASN A 237 -6.93 -16.29 -15.79
CA ASN A 237 -7.51 -15.85 -17.05
C ASN A 237 -8.34 -14.58 -16.84
N ASP A 238 -7.94 -13.50 -17.47
CA ASP A 238 -8.74 -12.29 -17.52
C ASP A 238 -9.94 -12.49 -18.42
N PHE A 239 -11.13 -12.23 -17.89
CA PHE A 239 -12.38 -12.30 -18.67
C PHE A 239 -12.60 -11.06 -19.55
N PHE A 240 -11.91 -9.98 -19.24
CA PHE A 240 -12.01 -8.69 -19.91
C PHE A 240 -10.63 -8.16 -20.24
N LYS A 241 -10.51 -7.50 -21.38
CA LYS A 241 -9.29 -6.76 -21.70
C LYS A 241 -9.35 -5.39 -21.01
N PRO A 242 -8.28 -4.97 -20.31
CA PRO A 242 -8.23 -3.64 -19.72
C PRO A 242 -8.20 -2.57 -20.83
N THR A 243 -8.85 -1.46 -20.59
CA THR A 243 -8.74 -0.23 -21.39
C THR A 243 -7.69 0.70 -20.79
N VAL A 244 -7.25 1.66 -21.57
CA VAL A 244 -6.32 2.69 -21.11
C VAL A 244 -7.12 3.94 -20.79
N GLU A 245 -6.82 4.57 -19.67
CA GLU A 245 -7.42 5.83 -19.26
C GLU A 245 -7.23 6.88 -20.36
N PRO A 246 -8.31 7.57 -20.79
CA PRO A 246 -8.19 8.65 -21.75
C PRO A 246 -7.30 9.77 -21.20
N VAL A 247 -6.28 10.16 -21.96
CA VAL A 247 -5.47 11.34 -21.64
C VAL A 247 -6.30 12.56 -22.04
N GLU A 248 -6.59 13.44 -21.11
CA GLU A 248 -7.24 14.71 -21.43
C GLU A 248 -6.41 15.50 -22.45
N PRO A 249 -7.04 16.14 -23.45
CA PRO A 249 -6.33 16.84 -24.50
C PRO A 249 -5.64 18.13 -24.03
#